data_ca3f3a7b6716f310c2c12b3d787f2175
#
_entry.id   ca3f3a7b6716f310c2c12b3d787f2175
#
_cell.length_a   1.000
_cell.length_b   1.000
_cell.length_c   1.000
_cell.angle_alpha   90.00
_cell.angle_beta   90.00
_cell.angle_gamma   90.00
#
_symmetry.space_group_name_H-M   'P 1'
#
loop_
_entity.id
_entity.type
_entity.pdbx_description
1 polymer ?
#
loop_
_entity_poly.entity_id
_entity_poly.type
_entity_poly.pdbx_seq_one_letter_code
_entity_poly.pdbx_strand_id
1 'polypeptide(L)'
;SMVLNKKYNVSFSRETVEKVEKAAKELGYVLPKRRSAKNSKNSRLIVVFCPTLTNPYYVMLLQGIESVAKEKGYGVFTCNTQRELKIEEQYLRMMPSVAPAGIIYTCNPSSAFMGQVEEIAEKIPLVIISNRERVRVDAINQDNTKVGSLMARHLLDLGHRKVAFIAPPLTKRQQQRSRRVEGFVKEYEKEGLADAVIIKAADDIWDEVLPSIDSEYRIGYNLTRELLSERRDVTAIAGLNDMIAFGIIDALQEEKLKVPGDVSVIGCDNIIFSRMSHMSLTTIEHFVPLKGRDACDIIMRKIESAHSAYSETQPTSIYHIEYEPKLIVRKTTGYARQKK
;
A
#
# COMPACT_ATOMS: atom_id res chain seq x y z
N SER A 1 -31.12 -25.79 4.31
CA SER A 1 -31.33 -27.22 4.74
C SER A 1 -30.24 -28.09 4.12
N MET A 2 -29.65 -29.01 4.90
CA MET A 2 -28.67 -29.99 4.40
C MET A 2 -29.27 -30.93 3.36
N VAL A 3 -30.53 -31.28 3.50
CA VAL A 3 -31.29 -32.12 2.58
C VAL A 3 -31.40 -31.45 1.19
N LEU A 4 -31.88 -30.22 1.14
CA LEU A 4 -32.07 -29.51 -0.12
C LEU A 4 -30.74 -29.17 -0.82
N ASN A 5 -29.63 -29.04 -0.07
CA ASN A 5 -28.30 -28.79 -0.62
C ASN A 5 -27.56 -30.06 -1.05
N LYS A 6 -28.17 -31.23 -0.95
CA LYS A 6 -27.57 -32.54 -1.31
C LYS A 6 -26.14 -32.72 -0.78
N LYS A 7 -25.90 -32.37 0.52
CA LYS A 7 -24.60 -32.61 1.17
C LYS A 7 -24.48 -34.10 1.50
N TYR A 8 -23.67 -34.83 0.76
CA TYR A 8 -23.51 -36.30 0.81
C TYR A 8 -22.84 -36.84 2.08
N ASN A 9 -22.39 -35.99 2.99
CA ASN A 9 -21.73 -36.45 4.23
C ASN A 9 -22.71 -36.78 5.38
N VAL A 10 -24.02 -36.65 5.16
CA VAL A 10 -25.05 -37.00 6.16
C VAL A 10 -26.15 -37.71 5.43
N SER A 11 -26.45 -38.97 5.81
CA SER A 11 -27.59 -39.75 5.31
C SER A 11 -28.85 -39.36 6.09
N PHE A 12 -29.88 -38.98 5.38
CA PHE A 12 -31.24 -38.76 5.95
C PHE A 12 -32.17 -39.90 5.52
N SER A 13 -33.15 -40.23 6.37
CA SER A 13 -34.16 -41.19 5.98
C SER A 13 -34.98 -40.64 4.79
N ARG A 14 -35.48 -41.57 3.94
CA ARG A 14 -36.29 -41.23 2.77
C ARG A 14 -37.49 -40.37 3.12
N GLU A 15 -38.13 -40.68 4.23
CA GLU A 15 -39.29 -39.94 4.77
C GLU A 15 -38.90 -38.49 5.15
N THR A 16 -37.71 -38.28 5.75
CA THR A 16 -37.23 -36.93 6.11
C THR A 16 -36.93 -36.10 4.85
N VAL A 17 -36.35 -36.72 3.83
CA VAL A 17 -36.09 -36.04 2.55
C VAL A 17 -37.41 -35.58 1.90
N GLU A 18 -38.42 -36.49 1.80
CA GLU A 18 -39.72 -36.20 1.20
C GLU A 18 -40.46 -35.08 1.95
N LYS A 19 -40.45 -35.10 3.29
CA LYS A 19 -41.05 -34.03 4.10
C LYS A 19 -40.42 -32.67 3.88
N VAL A 20 -39.08 -32.61 3.80
CA VAL A 20 -38.37 -31.35 3.56
C VAL A 20 -38.59 -30.82 2.14
N GLU A 21 -38.61 -31.71 1.15
CA GLU A 21 -38.86 -31.33 -0.26
C GLU A 21 -40.30 -30.82 -0.44
N LYS A 22 -41.27 -31.49 0.19
CA LYS A 22 -42.69 -31.08 0.18
C LYS A 22 -42.89 -29.72 0.84
N ALA A 23 -42.34 -29.50 2.04
CA ALA A 23 -42.40 -28.23 2.73
C ALA A 23 -41.70 -27.09 1.93
N ALA A 24 -40.57 -27.37 1.32
CA ALA A 24 -39.89 -26.38 0.48
C ALA A 24 -40.77 -25.97 -0.74
N LYS A 25 -41.46 -26.93 -1.35
CA LYS A 25 -42.36 -26.67 -2.47
C LYS A 25 -43.60 -25.88 -2.05
N GLU A 26 -44.20 -26.23 -0.91
CA GLU A 26 -45.39 -25.53 -0.34
C GLU A 26 -45.06 -24.09 0.05
N LEU A 27 -43.84 -23.83 0.56
CA LEU A 27 -43.38 -22.50 0.97
C LEU A 27 -42.82 -21.69 -0.19
N GLY A 28 -42.81 -22.20 -1.43
CA GLY A 28 -42.21 -21.53 -2.58
C GLY A 28 -40.70 -21.31 -2.46
N TYR A 29 -40.02 -22.13 -1.63
CA TYR A 29 -38.58 -21.99 -1.38
C TYR A 29 -37.81 -22.45 -2.60
N VAL A 30 -37.25 -21.48 -3.32
CA VAL A 30 -36.30 -21.74 -4.42
C VAL A 30 -34.89 -21.74 -3.84
N LEU A 31 -34.21 -22.90 -3.96
CA LEU A 31 -32.76 -22.93 -3.63
C LEU A 31 -32.04 -21.84 -4.43
N PRO A 32 -31.29 -20.96 -3.77
CA PRO A 32 -30.43 -20.05 -4.50
C PRO A 32 -29.52 -20.90 -5.39
N LYS A 33 -29.64 -20.73 -6.71
CA LYS A 33 -28.75 -21.42 -7.67
C LYS A 33 -27.32 -21.10 -7.25
N ARG A 34 -26.54 -22.12 -6.87
CA ARG A 34 -25.09 -21.96 -6.70
C ARG A 34 -24.61 -21.27 -7.99
N ARG A 35 -24.17 -20.04 -7.87
CA ARG A 35 -23.47 -19.36 -8.95
C ARG A 35 -22.26 -20.23 -9.27
N SER A 36 -22.37 -21.01 -10.35
CA SER A 36 -21.23 -21.78 -10.84
C SER A 36 -20.14 -20.81 -11.27
N ALA A 37 -18.90 -21.23 -11.20
CA ALA A 37 -17.73 -20.45 -11.64
C ALA A 37 -17.84 -19.92 -13.10
N LYS A 38 -18.83 -20.37 -13.88
CA LYS A 38 -19.19 -19.83 -15.19
C LYS A 38 -19.70 -18.37 -15.18
N ASN A 39 -20.07 -17.81 -14.03
CA ASN A 39 -20.56 -16.43 -13.93
C ASN A 39 -19.48 -15.38 -13.67
N SER A 40 -18.19 -15.75 -13.61
CA SER A 40 -17.09 -14.77 -13.48
C SER A 40 -17.03 -13.81 -14.69
N LYS A 41 -17.46 -14.25 -15.86
CA LYS A 41 -17.51 -13.40 -17.07
C LYS A 41 -18.47 -12.20 -16.98
N ASN A 42 -19.35 -12.15 -15.98
CA ASN A 42 -20.33 -11.06 -15.78
C ASN A 42 -20.13 -10.30 -14.45
N SER A 43 -19.10 -10.59 -13.68
CA SER A 43 -18.81 -9.82 -12.48
C SER A 43 -18.36 -8.40 -12.87
N ARG A 44 -18.95 -7.40 -12.22
CA ARG A 44 -18.55 -5.99 -12.34
C ARG A 44 -17.95 -5.50 -11.01
N LEU A 45 -17.14 -6.34 -10.38
CA LEU A 45 -16.51 -6.06 -9.11
C LEU A 45 -15.00 -6.13 -9.25
N ILE A 46 -14.33 -5.03 -8.89
CA ILE A 46 -12.87 -4.97 -8.69
C ILE A 46 -12.58 -5.10 -7.21
N VAL A 47 -11.75 -6.06 -6.84
CA VAL A 47 -11.30 -6.23 -5.44
C VAL A 47 -9.96 -5.54 -5.25
N VAL A 48 -9.85 -4.74 -4.21
CA VAL A 48 -8.63 -4.00 -3.87
C VAL A 48 -8.10 -4.45 -2.51
N PHE A 49 -6.94 -5.06 -2.48
CA PHE A 49 -6.23 -5.38 -1.25
C PHE A 49 -5.46 -4.17 -0.77
N CYS A 50 -5.74 -3.74 0.47
CA CYS A 50 -5.16 -2.56 1.08
C CYS A 50 -4.59 -2.94 2.47
N PRO A 51 -3.36 -2.55 2.81
CA PRO A 51 -2.76 -2.92 4.10
C PRO A 51 -3.29 -2.09 5.27
N THR A 52 -3.82 -0.90 5.00
CA THR A 52 -4.45 -0.03 5.98
C THR A 52 -5.26 1.06 5.29
N LEU A 53 -6.26 1.59 5.97
CA LEU A 53 -7.04 2.76 5.53
C LEU A 53 -6.73 4.02 6.36
N THR A 54 -5.81 3.92 7.31
CA THR A 54 -5.47 5.03 8.22
C THR A 54 -4.46 6.01 7.61
N ASN A 55 -3.63 5.56 6.65
CA ASN A 55 -2.73 6.44 5.91
C ASN A 55 -3.42 6.98 4.65
N PRO A 56 -3.52 8.32 4.47
CA PRO A 56 -4.12 8.96 3.30
C PRO A 56 -3.53 8.53 1.95
N TYR A 57 -2.30 8.03 1.92
CA TYR A 57 -1.69 7.43 0.75
C TYR A 57 -2.58 6.38 0.09
N TYR A 58 -3.11 5.44 0.88
CA TYR A 58 -3.98 4.38 0.36
C TYR A 58 -5.35 4.90 -0.08
N VAL A 59 -5.87 5.92 0.60
CA VAL A 59 -7.11 6.60 0.19
C VAL A 59 -6.93 7.27 -1.16
N MET A 60 -5.78 7.92 -1.41
CA MET A 60 -5.47 8.54 -2.71
C MET A 60 -5.36 7.50 -3.84
N LEU A 61 -4.78 6.32 -3.56
CA LEU A 61 -4.78 5.20 -4.52
C LEU A 61 -6.21 4.74 -4.84
N LEU A 62 -7.02 4.51 -3.79
CA LEU A 62 -8.42 4.09 -3.94
C LEU A 62 -9.24 5.09 -4.76
N GLN A 63 -9.08 6.39 -4.53
CA GLN A 63 -9.75 7.43 -5.32
C GLN A 63 -9.39 7.32 -6.82
N GLY A 64 -8.11 7.07 -7.12
CA GLY A 64 -7.66 6.83 -8.49
C GLY A 64 -8.33 5.60 -9.11
N ILE A 65 -8.34 4.47 -8.39
CA ILE A 65 -8.99 3.21 -8.81
C ILE A 65 -10.50 3.42 -9.02
N GLU A 66 -11.18 4.00 -8.02
CA GLU A 66 -12.64 4.20 -8.07
C GLU A 66 -13.06 5.12 -9.21
N SER A 67 -12.25 6.13 -9.55
CA SER A 67 -12.56 7.05 -10.66
C SER A 67 -12.69 6.30 -12.00
N VAL A 68 -11.77 5.39 -12.29
CA VAL A 68 -11.79 4.57 -13.51
C VAL A 68 -12.86 3.48 -13.43
N ALA A 69 -12.94 2.77 -12.31
CA ALA A 69 -13.94 1.72 -12.13
C ALA A 69 -15.36 2.25 -12.33
N LYS A 70 -15.69 3.40 -11.72
CA LYS A 70 -17.00 4.06 -11.86
C LYS A 70 -17.29 4.45 -13.30
N GLU A 71 -16.33 5.03 -14.02
CA GLU A 71 -16.46 5.41 -15.43
C GLU A 71 -16.79 4.20 -16.31
N LYS A 72 -16.18 3.05 -16.01
CA LYS A 72 -16.40 1.77 -16.72
C LYS A 72 -17.58 0.95 -16.19
N GLY A 73 -18.32 1.42 -15.19
CA GLY A 73 -19.48 0.76 -14.61
C GLY A 73 -19.14 -0.45 -13.72
N TYR A 74 -17.98 -0.41 -13.06
CA TYR A 74 -17.54 -1.40 -12.09
C TYR A 74 -17.64 -0.85 -10.66
N GLY A 75 -18.00 -1.74 -9.71
CA GLY A 75 -17.89 -1.47 -8.28
C GLY A 75 -16.52 -1.82 -7.74
N VAL A 76 -16.11 -1.18 -6.66
CA VAL A 76 -14.87 -1.46 -5.93
C VAL A 76 -15.20 -2.04 -4.56
N PHE A 77 -14.54 -3.13 -4.20
CA PHE A 77 -14.60 -3.73 -2.87
C PHE A 77 -13.21 -3.76 -2.25
N THR A 78 -13.03 -3.09 -1.12
CA THR A 78 -11.73 -2.98 -0.45
C THR A 78 -11.59 -4.03 0.64
N CYS A 79 -10.53 -4.84 0.55
CA CYS A 79 -10.08 -5.79 1.55
C CYS A 79 -8.97 -5.15 2.39
N ASN A 80 -9.31 -4.63 3.57
CA ASN A 80 -8.31 -4.10 4.51
C ASN A 80 -7.62 -5.25 5.25
N THR A 81 -6.38 -5.58 4.89
CA THR A 81 -5.64 -6.70 5.47
C THR A 81 -5.04 -6.39 6.83
N GLN A 82 -4.99 -5.12 7.25
CA GLN A 82 -4.38 -4.66 8.50
C GLN A 82 -2.92 -5.12 8.68
N ARG A 83 -2.23 -5.45 7.57
CA ARG A 83 -0.90 -6.08 7.53
C ARG A 83 -0.84 -7.46 8.22
N GLU A 84 -1.99 -8.07 8.52
CA GLU A 84 -2.08 -9.36 9.17
C GLU A 84 -2.18 -10.50 8.14
N LEU A 85 -1.27 -11.49 8.25
CA LEU A 85 -1.25 -12.66 7.36
C LEU A 85 -2.56 -13.43 7.37
N LYS A 86 -3.17 -13.60 8.55
CA LYS A 86 -4.43 -14.35 8.70
C LYS A 86 -5.59 -13.68 7.97
N ILE A 87 -5.65 -12.35 8.00
CA ILE A 87 -6.70 -11.58 7.32
C ILE A 87 -6.47 -11.62 5.81
N GLU A 88 -5.23 -11.45 5.34
CA GLU A 88 -4.89 -11.58 3.93
C GLU A 88 -5.25 -12.96 3.39
N GLU A 89 -4.90 -14.03 4.11
CA GLU A 89 -5.25 -15.40 3.76
C GLU A 89 -6.78 -15.61 3.67
N GLN A 90 -7.54 -15.08 4.63
CA GLN A 90 -9.00 -15.17 4.62
C GLN A 90 -9.59 -14.53 3.36
N TYR A 91 -9.15 -13.33 3.01
CA TYR A 91 -9.60 -12.68 1.79
C TYR A 91 -9.21 -13.46 0.53
N LEU A 92 -7.98 -13.97 0.44
CA LEU A 92 -7.54 -14.78 -0.70
C LEU A 92 -8.40 -16.05 -0.87
N ARG A 93 -8.72 -16.74 0.22
CA ARG A 93 -9.62 -17.92 0.21
C ARG A 93 -11.05 -17.59 -0.24
N MET A 94 -11.48 -16.36 -0.11
CA MET A 94 -12.82 -15.92 -0.57
C MET A 94 -12.85 -15.64 -2.08
N MET A 95 -11.73 -15.33 -2.72
CA MET A 95 -11.70 -14.90 -4.14
C MET A 95 -12.39 -15.85 -5.11
N PRO A 96 -12.27 -17.20 -5.01
CA PRO A 96 -13.01 -18.10 -5.89
C PRO A 96 -14.53 -17.98 -5.76
N SER A 97 -15.04 -17.59 -4.59
CA SER A 97 -16.48 -17.42 -4.35
C SER A 97 -16.98 -16.04 -4.75
N VAL A 98 -16.16 -15.01 -4.55
CA VAL A 98 -16.43 -13.63 -4.95
C VAL A 98 -16.38 -13.50 -6.48
N ALA A 99 -15.47 -14.25 -7.12
CA ALA A 99 -15.23 -14.23 -8.56
C ALA A 99 -15.15 -12.80 -9.13
N PRO A 100 -14.20 -11.96 -8.66
CA PRO A 100 -14.10 -10.59 -9.12
C PRO A 100 -13.68 -10.52 -10.58
N ALA A 101 -13.99 -9.41 -11.24
CA ALA A 101 -13.53 -9.14 -12.61
C ALA A 101 -12.03 -8.81 -12.66
N GLY A 102 -11.48 -8.27 -11.58
CA GLY A 102 -10.06 -7.97 -11.44
C GLY A 102 -9.66 -7.74 -9.97
N ILE A 103 -8.37 -7.83 -9.72
CA ILE A 103 -7.77 -7.66 -8.39
C ILE A 103 -6.63 -6.65 -8.46
N ILE A 104 -6.59 -5.73 -7.51
CA ILE A 104 -5.51 -4.75 -7.35
C ILE A 104 -4.93 -4.88 -5.94
N TYR A 105 -3.63 -5.12 -5.84
CA TYR A 105 -2.88 -4.98 -4.60
C TYR A 105 -2.26 -3.58 -4.53
N THR A 106 -2.56 -2.83 -3.47
CA THR A 106 -1.99 -1.48 -3.26
C THR A 106 -0.61 -1.50 -2.60
N CYS A 107 -0.13 -2.67 -2.26
CA CYS A 107 1.22 -2.95 -1.75
C CYS A 107 1.62 -4.37 -2.17
N ASN A 108 2.86 -4.78 -1.91
CA ASN A 108 3.25 -6.17 -2.15
C ASN A 108 2.43 -7.13 -1.28
N PRO A 109 1.92 -8.21 -1.87
CA PRO A 109 1.38 -9.34 -1.12
C PRO A 109 2.43 -9.89 -0.16
N SER A 110 1.99 -10.58 0.89
CA SER A 110 2.94 -11.33 1.72
C SER A 110 3.69 -12.38 0.88
N SER A 111 4.98 -12.52 1.12
CA SER A 111 5.81 -13.54 0.46
C SER A 111 5.27 -14.96 0.66
N ALA A 112 4.55 -15.22 1.77
CA ALA A 112 3.90 -16.48 2.03
C ALA A 112 2.78 -16.83 1.02
N PHE A 113 2.17 -15.82 0.39
CA PHE A 113 1.03 -16.00 -0.52
C PHE A 113 1.35 -15.66 -1.97
N MET A 114 2.60 -15.32 -2.30
CA MET A 114 2.97 -14.88 -3.63
C MET A 114 2.64 -15.94 -4.70
N GLY A 115 2.93 -17.22 -4.45
CA GLY A 115 2.57 -18.31 -5.37
C GLY A 115 1.05 -18.42 -5.60
N GLN A 116 0.25 -18.25 -4.55
CA GLN A 116 -1.22 -18.24 -4.69
C GLN A 116 -1.72 -17.01 -5.47
N VAL A 117 -1.08 -15.86 -5.29
CA VAL A 117 -1.40 -14.63 -6.05
C VAL A 117 -1.06 -14.80 -7.52
N GLU A 118 0.07 -15.45 -7.85
CA GLU A 118 0.44 -15.79 -9.22
C GLU A 118 -0.57 -16.75 -9.89
N GLU A 119 -0.98 -17.80 -9.18
CA GLU A 119 -2.02 -18.73 -9.66
C GLU A 119 -3.37 -18.01 -9.92
N ILE A 120 -3.72 -17.04 -9.08
CA ILE A 120 -4.92 -16.22 -9.27
C ILE A 120 -4.76 -15.34 -10.52
N ALA A 121 -3.57 -14.75 -10.70
CA ALA A 121 -3.28 -13.86 -11.82
C ALA A 121 -3.36 -14.55 -13.20
N GLU A 122 -3.16 -15.87 -13.26
CA GLU A 122 -3.39 -16.66 -14.47
C GLU A 122 -4.87 -16.70 -14.92
N LYS A 123 -5.80 -16.49 -13.99
CA LYS A 123 -7.25 -16.65 -14.20
C LYS A 123 -8.03 -15.33 -14.14
N ILE A 124 -7.52 -14.37 -13.37
CA ILE A 124 -8.18 -13.10 -13.09
C ILE A 124 -7.15 -11.98 -13.30
N PRO A 125 -7.45 -10.94 -14.10
CA PRO A 125 -6.58 -9.77 -14.23
C PRO A 125 -6.14 -9.25 -12.86
N LEU A 126 -4.83 -9.16 -12.62
CA LEU A 126 -4.27 -8.76 -11.34
C LEU A 126 -3.12 -7.78 -11.54
N VAL A 127 -3.13 -6.69 -10.76
CA VAL A 127 -2.09 -5.66 -10.76
C VAL A 127 -1.56 -5.46 -9.35
N ILE A 128 -0.23 -5.37 -9.20
CA ILE A 128 0.42 -5.06 -7.92
C ILE A 128 1.07 -3.68 -8.00
N ILE A 129 0.69 -2.77 -7.10
CA ILE A 129 1.32 -1.45 -6.97
C ILE A 129 2.53 -1.56 -6.03
N SER A 130 3.64 -0.92 -6.41
CA SER A 130 4.92 -0.90 -5.68
C SER A 130 5.69 -2.23 -5.70
N ASN A 131 5.52 -3.04 -6.73
CA ASN A 131 6.26 -4.27 -6.90
C ASN A 131 7.43 -4.09 -7.91
N ARG A 132 8.66 -4.31 -7.45
CA ARG A 132 9.86 -4.42 -8.31
C ARG A 132 10.41 -5.85 -8.41
N GLU A 133 9.74 -6.81 -7.80
CA GLU A 133 10.15 -8.21 -7.93
C GLU A 133 9.83 -8.70 -9.33
N ARG A 134 10.64 -9.60 -9.88
CA ARG A 134 10.43 -10.21 -11.21
C ARG A 134 9.29 -11.23 -11.15
N VAL A 135 8.09 -10.76 -10.87
CA VAL A 135 6.89 -11.58 -10.86
C VAL A 135 6.21 -11.45 -12.23
N ARG A 136 5.64 -12.52 -12.73
CA ARG A 136 4.87 -12.52 -14.01
C ARG A 136 3.47 -11.95 -13.84
N VAL A 137 3.38 -10.78 -13.18
CA VAL A 137 2.12 -10.06 -12.95
C VAL A 137 2.28 -8.62 -13.39
N ASP A 138 1.18 -8.01 -13.80
CA ASP A 138 1.18 -6.57 -14.09
C ASP A 138 1.56 -5.77 -12.86
N ALA A 139 2.40 -4.77 -13.03
CA ALA A 139 2.92 -4.01 -11.91
C ALA A 139 3.02 -2.51 -12.21
N ILE A 140 2.75 -1.72 -11.17
CA ILE A 140 3.08 -0.30 -11.15
C ILE A 140 4.18 -0.09 -10.15
N ASN A 141 5.35 0.26 -10.64
CA ASN A 141 6.58 0.31 -9.88
C ASN A 141 6.87 1.70 -9.30
N GLN A 142 7.69 1.70 -8.27
CA GLN A 142 8.28 2.89 -7.69
C GLN A 142 9.72 2.61 -7.31
N ASP A 143 10.66 3.46 -7.77
CA ASP A 143 12.03 3.39 -7.34
C ASP A 143 12.21 4.00 -5.93
N ASN A 144 12.07 3.17 -4.90
CA ASN A 144 12.27 3.61 -3.53
C ASN A 144 13.72 3.97 -3.23
N THR A 145 14.70 3.36 -3.90
CA THR A 145 16.12 3.75 -3.78
C THR A 145 16.30 5.18 -4.29
N LYS A 146 15.72 5.50 -5.45
CA LYS A 146 15.75 6.85 -6.01
C LYS A 146 15.00 7.86 -5.15
N VAL A 147 13.87 7.47 -4.56
CA VAL A 147 13.15 8.33 -3.59
C VAL A 147 14.07 8.71 -2.43
N GLY A 148 14.72 7.72 -1.80
CA GLY A 148 15.68 7.97 -0.72
C GLY A 148 16.85 8.86 -1.15
N SER A 149 17.42 8.59 -2.34
CA SER A 149 18.47 9.42 -2.93
C SER A 149 18.05 10.88 -3.11
N LEU A 150 16.84 11.14 -3.61
CA LEU A 150 16.33 12.51 -3.79
C LEU A 150 16.17 13.24 -2.46
N MET A 151 15.67 12.55 -1.41
CA MET A 151 15.56 13.13 -0.08
C MET A 151 16.93 13.51 0.47
N ALA A 152 17.91 12.61 0.37
CA ALA A 152 19.28 12.83 0.85
C ALA A 152 19.98 13.94 0.09
N ARG A 153 19.91 13.93 -1.26
CA ARG A 153 20.51 14.95 -2.11
C ARG A 153 20.03 16.34 -1.74
N HIS A 154 18.70 16.51 -1.58
CA HIS A 154 18.13 17.79 -1.18
C HIS A 154 18.70 18.29 0.17
N LEU A 155 18.83 17.41 1.16
CA LEU A 155 19.39 17.80 2.45
C LEU A 155 20.89 18.10 2.37
N LEU A 156 21.65 17.34 1.57
CA LEU A 156 23.07 17.58 1.30
C LEU A 156 23.29 18.93 0.62
N ASP A 157 22.48 19.28 -0.38
CA ASP A 157 22.52 20.55 -1.10
C ASP A 157 22.24 21.74 -0.18
N LEU A 158 21.41 21.55 0.86
CA LEU A 158 21.15 22.53 1.91
C LEU A 158 22.23 22.55 3.01
N GLY A 159 23.27 21.74 2.89
CA GLY A 159 24.41 21.70 3.82
C GLY A 159 24.21 20.83 5.06
N HIS A 160 23.15 20.03 5.13
CA HIS A 160 22.96 19.12 6.25
C HIS A 160 23.95 17.95 6.21
N ARG A 161 24.81 17.86 7.22
CA ARG A 161 25.84 16.81 7.34
C ARG A 161 25.55 15.80 8.44
N LYS A 162 24.81 16.17 9.47
CA LYS A 162 24.33 15.29 10.55
C LYS A 162 22.81 15.20 10.48
N VAL A 163 22.32 14.04 10.14
CA VAL A 163 20.90 13.82 9.84
C VAL A 163 20.39 12.54 10.48
N ALA A 164 19.08 12.46 10.64
CA ALA A 164 18.42 11.23 11.02
C ALA A 164 17.38 10.81 9.97
N PHE A 165 17.13 9.51 9.89
CA PHE A 165 16.04 8.94 9.13
C PHE A 165 15.13 8.12 10.06
N ILE A 166 13.85 8.48 10.14
CA ILE A 166 12.88 7.80 11.00
C ILE A 166 11.96 6.94 10.15
N ALA A 167 11.83 5.66 10.53
CA ALA A 167 11.09 4.65 9.80
C ALA A 167 10.27 3.76 10.74
N PRO A 168 9.18 3.15 10.23
CA PRO A 168 8.55 2.00 10.89
C PRO A 168 9.48 0.78 10.79
N PRO A 169 9.11 -0.39 11.34
CA PRO A 169 9.97 -1.57 11.29
C PRO A 169 10.50 -1.87 9.90
N LEU A 170 11.81 -2.13 9.80
CA LEU A 170 12.53 -2.43 8.55
C LEU A 170 12.74 -3.93 8.41
N THR A 171 11.65 -4.68 8.31
CA THR A 171 11.69 -6.14 8.21
C THR A 171 11.92 -6.61 6.78
N LYS A 172 12.33 -7.90 6.62
CA LYS A 172 12.41 -8.55 5.30
C LYS A 172 11.08 -8.54 4.53
N ARG A 173 9.94 -8.48 5.24
CA ARG A 173 8.60 -8.38 4.64
C ARG A 173 8.34 -7.03 3.99
N GLN A 174 9.11 -6.01 4.34
CA GLN A 174 8.88 -4.62 3.94
C GLN A 174 10.09 -4.04 3.19
N GLN A 175 10.68 -4.83 2.29
CA GLN A 175 11.87 -4.48 1.52
C GLN A 175 11.80 -3.09 0.84
N GLN A 176 10.61 -2.66 0.43
CA GLN A 176 10.46 -1.35 -0.21
C GLN A 176 10.78 -0.18 0.75
N ARG A 177 10.50 -0.34 2.04
CA ARG A 177 10.87 0.64 3.07
C ARG A 177 12.40 0.67 3.24
N SER A 178 13.02 -0.51 3.35
CA SER A 178 14.48 -0.65 3.47
C SER A 178 15.19 -0.02 2.27
N ARG A 179 14.72 -0.22 1.04
CA ARG A 179 15.31 0.38 -0.17
C ARG A 179 15.30 1.91 -0.15
N ARG A 180 14.27 2.54 0.45
CA ARG A 180 14.24 4.01 0.60
C ARG A 180 15.33 4.47 1.57
N VAL A 181 15.47 3.79 2.71
CA VAL A 181 16.54 4.05 3.68
C VAL A 181 17.91 3.83 3.04
N GLU A 182 18.12 2.70 2.35
CA GLU A 182 19.37 2.39 1.65
C GLU A 182 19.74 3.46 0.63
N GLY A 183 18.77 3.93 -0.17
CA GLY A 183 18.98 5.01 -1.13
C GLY A 183 19.41 6.31 -0.46
N PHE A 184 18.81 6.64 0.69
CA PHE A 184 19.17 7.80 1.48
C PHE A 184 20.59 7.70 2.03
N VAL A 185 20.95 6.58 2.65
CA VAL A 185 22.28 6.34 3.22
C VAL A 185 23.36 6.38 2.14
N LYS A 186 23.13 5.72 1.01
CA LYS A 186 24.11 5.70 -0.12
C LYS A 186 24.48 7.08 -0.64
N GLU A 187 23.59 8.06 -0.61
CA GLU A 187 23.96 9.43 -1.02
C GLU A 187 24.92 10.07 -0.01
N TYR A 188 24.72 9.87 1.29
CA TYR A 188 25.65 10.33 2.31
C TYR A 188 26.99 9.57 2.27
N GLU A 189 26.98 8.28 1.97
CA GLU A 189 28.19 7.48 1.76
C GLU A 189 29.06 8.02 0.63
N LYS A 190 28.47 8.44 -0.49
CA LYS A 190 29.19 9.04 -1.62
C LYS A 190 29.94 10.33 -1.24
N GLU A 191 29.46 11.04 -0.25
CA GLU A 191 30.06 12.26 0.29
C GLU A 191 31.02 11.96 1.48
N GLY A 192 31.28 10.68 1.80
CA GLY A 192 32.10 10.28 2.94
C GLY A 192 31.45 10.53 4.30
N LEU A 193 30.12 10.61 4.35
CA LEU A 193 29.32 10.97 5.52
C LEU A 193 28.43 9.83 6.03
N ALA A 194 28.79 8.58 5.76
CA ALA A 194 27.99 7.41 6.18
C ALA A 194 27.67 7.42 7.69
N ASP A 195 28.68 7.67 8.53
CA ASP A 195 28.57 7.69 9.99
C ASP A 195 27.76 8.89 10.52
N ALA A 196 27.42 9.83 9.65
CA ALA A 196 26.65 11.02 10.01
C ALA A 196 25.12 10.82 9.85
N VAL A 197 24.71 9.67 9.35
CA VAL A 197 23.29 9.28 9.19
C VAL A 197 22.86 8.36 10.33
N ILE A 198 21.90 8.80 11.11
CA ILE A 198 21.31 8.03 12.21
C ILE A 198 20.00 7.41 11.70
N ILE A 199 19.89 6.09 11.76
CA ILE A 199 18.65 5.39 11.44
C ILE A 199 17.92 5.05 12.75
N LYS A 200 16.73 5.60 12.92
CA LYS A 200 15.78 5.22 13.99
C LYS A 200 14.60 4.50 13.35
N ALA A 201 14.52 3.20 13.60
CA ALA A 201 13.40 2.37 13.15
C ALA A 201 12.63 1.85 14.36
N ALA A 202 11.30 1.81 14.26
CA ALA A 202 10.48 1.20 15.30
C ALA A 202 10.73 -0.31 15.37
N ASP A 203 10.52 -0.90 16.55
CA ASP A 203 10.60 -2.35 16.75
C ASP A 203 9.39 -3.06 16.14
N ASP A 204 9.52 -4.35 15.85
CA ASP A 204 8.47 -5.19 15.25
C ASP A 204 7.19 -5.25 16.09
N ILE A 205 7.28 -5.04 17.40
CA ILE A 205 6.17 -4.99 18.35
C ILE A 205 5.14 -3.90 17.96
N TRP A 206 5.55 -2.83 17.28
CA TRP A 206 4.64 -1.78 16.81
C TRP A 206 3.68 -2.24 15.72
N ASP A 207 4.02 -3.28 14.96
CA ASP A 207 3.11 -3.89 13.96
C ASP A 207 2.10 -4.84 14.62
N GLU A 208 2.35 -5.33 15.87
CA GLU A 208 1.47 -6.23 16.63
C GLU A 208 0.44 -5.49 17.49
N VAL A 209 0.73 -4.25 17.88
CA VAL A 209 -0.26 -3.38 18.52
C VAL A 209 -1.26 -2.98 17.45
N LEU A 210 -2.56 -3.29 17.66
CA LEU A 210 -3.68 -2.96 16.78
C LEU A 210 -3.40 -1.68 16.00
N PRO A 211 -3.48 -1.67 14.67
CA PRO A 211 -3.13 -0.51 13.87
C PRO A 211 -4.00 0.67 14.26
N SER A 212 -3.48 1.49 15.17
CA SER A 212 -4.10 2.75 15.54
C SER A 212 -4.14 3.67 14.33
N ILE A 213 -5.16 4.50 14.23
CA ILE A 213 -5.34 5.46 13.15
C ILE A 213 -4.12 6.40 12.99
N ASP A 214 -3.37 6.58 14.06
CA ASP A 214 -2.22 7.48 14.19
C ASP A 214 -0.87 6.76 14.35
N SER A 215 -0.78 5.44 14.10
CA SER A 215 0.43 4.66 14.39
C SER A 215 1.68 5.20 13.67
N GLU A 216 1.63 5.54 12.39
CA GLU A 216 2.80 6.10 11.68
C GLU A 216 3.18 7.49 12.20
N TYR A 217 2.20 8.33 12.55
CA TYR A 217 2.45 9.61 13.21
C TYR A 217 3.14 9.41 14.56
N ARG A 218 2.66 8.48 15.40
CA ARG A 218 3.27 8.17 16.71
C ARG A 218 4.70 7.65 16.58
N ILE A 219 5.00 6.86 15.57
CA ILE A 219 6.38 6.44 15.28
C ILE A 219 7.25 7.67 15.08
N GLY A 220 6.84 8.59 14.23
CA GLY A 220 7.56 9.84 13.99
C GLY A 220 7.78 10.63 15.27
N TYR A 221 6.73 10.82 16.04
CA TYR A 221 6.74 11.57 17.28
C TYR A 221 7.65 10.94 18.37
N ASN A 222 7.43 9.65 18.67
CA ASN A 222 8.16 8.98 19.76
C ASN A 222 9.66 8.80 19.45
N LEU A 223 9.99 8.36 18.23
CA LEU A 223 11.39 8.17 17.83
C LEU A 223 12.14 9.49 17.70
N THR A 224 11.46 10.60 17.39
CA THR A 224 12.09 11.93 17.43
C THR A 224 12.41 12.33 18.87
N ARG A 225 11.51 12.13 19.81
CA ARG A 225 11.78 12.42 21.22
C ARG A 225 12.95 11.58 21.78
N GLU A 226 12.98 10.30 21.45
CA GLU A 226 14.09 9.42 21.78
C GLU A 226 15.40 9.94 21.19
N LEU A 227 15.43 10.25 19.88
CA LEU A 227 16.60 10.82 19.20
C LEU A 227 17.11 12.09 19.91
N LEU A 228 16.22 13.02 20.27
CA LEU A 228 16.58 14.28 20.90
C LEU A 228 17.06 14.11 22.34
N SER A 229 16.67 13.06 23.03
CA SER A 229 17.20 12.72 24.36
C SER A 229 18.65 12.20 24.30
N GLU A 230 19.02 11.53 23.22
CA GLU A 230 20.36 11.01 22.99
C GLU A 230 21.27 12.03 22.31
N ARG A 231 20.75 12.80 21.35
CA ARG A 231 21.52 13.68 20.47
C ARG A 231 20.73 14.90 20.03
N ARG A 232 21.35 16.08 20.20
CA ARG A 232 20.78 17.38 19.77
C ARG A 232 21.61 18.05 18.66
N ASP A 233 22.53 17.33 18.06
CA ASP A 233 23.42 17.86 17.01
C ASP A 233 22.92 17.56 15.58
N VAL A 234 21.79 16.89 15.44
CA VAL A 234 21.10 16.62 14.18
C VAL A 234 20.50 17.92 13.62
N THR A 235 20.71 18.19 12.35
CA THR A 235 20.20 19.42 11.69
C THR A 235 19.05 19.15 10.71
N ALA A 236 18.82 17.90 10.33
CA ALA A 236 17.66 17.50 9.54
C ALA A 236 17.18 16.09 9.88
N ILE A 237 15.88 15.86 9.76
CA ILE A 237 15.26 14.56 9.97
C ILE A 237 14.39 14.23 8.77
N ALA A 238 14.60 13.04 8.20
CA ALA A 238 13.77 12.47 7.15
C ALA A 238 12.78 11.47 7.75
N GLY A 239 11.50 11.63 7.46
CA GLY A 239 10.48 10.62 7.74
C GLY A 239 10.29 9.71 6.54
N LEU A 240 10.11 8.39 6.76
CA LEU A 240 9.88 7.45 5.67
C LEU A 240 8.70 7.89 4.79
N ASN A 241 7.67 8.48 5.39
CA ASN A 241 6.52 9.06 4.71
C ASN A 241 6.05 10.35 5.38
N ASP A 242 5.03 10.99 4.82
CA ASP A 242 4.50 12.27 5.32
C ASP A 242 3.85 12.14 6.71
N MET A 243 3.19 11.03 7.02
CA MET A 243 2.57 10.83 8.34
C MET A 243 3.63 10.77 9.45
N ILE A 244 4.74 10.09 9.20
CA ILE A 244 5.90 10.08 10.11
C ILE A 244 6.50 11.47 10.22
N ALA A 245 6.63 12.20 9.09
CA ALA A 245 7.17 13.55 9.08
C ALA A 245 6.32 14.54 9.92
N PHE A 246 5.01 14.38 9.97
CA PHE A 246 4.16 15.19 10.85
C PHE A 246 4.43 14.90 12.32
N GLY A 247 4.57 13.63 12.71
CA GLY A 247 4.95 13.28 14.07
C GLY A 247 6.32 13.85 14.47
N ILE A 248 7.29 13.87 13.52
CA ILE A 248 8.59 14.51 13.73
C ILE A 248 8.42 16.01 13.99
N ILE A 249 7.62 16.70 13.19
CA ILE A 249 7.38 18.15 13.33
C ILE A 249 6.79 18.47 14.71
N ASP A 250 5.78 17.73 15.14
CA ASP A 250 5.12 17.98 16.43
C ASP A 250 6.06 17.72 17.61
N ALA A 251 6.87 16.66 17.57
CA ALA A 251 7.88 16.39 18.59
C ALA A 251 8.94 17.50 18.66
N LEU A 252 9.39 18.02 17.51
CA LEU A 252 10.32 19.15 17.47
C LEU A 252 9.69 20.43 18.06
N GLN A 253 8.42 20.70 17.78
CA GLN A 253 7.71 21.88 18.30
C GLN A 253 7.52 21.82 19.81
N GLU A 254 7.21 20.65 20.38
CA GLU A 254 7.15 20.47 21.84
C GLU A 254 8.51 20.74 22.51
N GLU A 255 9.61 20.33 21.87
CA GLU A 255 10.97 20.64 22.32
C GLU A 255 11.40 22.07 22.01
N LYS A 256 10.46 22.91 21.54
CA LYS A 256 10.67 24.33 21.16
C LYS A 256 11.72 24.53 20.05
N LEU A 257 11.94 23.51 19.22
CA LEU A 257 12.80 23.58 18.06
C LEU A 257 12.00 24.05 16.84
N LYS A 258 12.53 25.03 16.12
CA LYS A 258 11.88 25.61 14.92
C LYS A 258 12.15 24.76 13.69
N VAL A 259 11.08 24.46 12.94
CA VAL A 259 11.18 23.86 11.63
C VAL A 259 10.94 24.95 10.57
N PRO A 260 11.87 25.17 9.62
CA PRO A 260 13.17 24.52 9.41
C PRO A 260 14.34 25.17 10.19
N GLY A 261 14.11 26.23 10.97
CA GLY A 261 15.17 27.08 11.54
C GLY A 261 16.23 26.37 12.35
N ASP A 262 15.81 25.41 13.20
CA ASP A 262 16.72 24.58 13.98
C ASP A 262 16.94 23.20 13.37
N VAL A 263 15.87 22.58 12.87
CA VAL A 263 15.88 21.25 12.25
C VAL A 263 15.00 21.24 11.01
N SER A 264 15.56 20.86 9.87
CA SER A 264 14.80 20.61 8.64
C SER A 264 14.07 19.28 8.70
N VAL A 265 12.85 19.21 8.12
CA VAL A 265 12.07 17.97 8.04
C VAL A 265 11.63 17.71 6.61
N ILE A 266 11.83 16.48 6.12
CA ILE A 266 11.38 16.03 4.80
C ILE A 266 10.58 14.73 4.93
N GLY A 267 9.48 14.64 4.16
CA GLY A 267 8.64 13.46 4.06
C GLY A 267 8.63 12.82 2.67
N CYS A 268 7.68 11.94 2.44
CA CYS A 268 7.38 11.32 1.15
C CYS A 268 5.90 10.98 1.08
N ASP A 269 5.30 11.06 -0.08
CA ASP A 269 3.98 10.70 -0.57
C ASP A 269 3.17 11.90 -1.07
N ASN A 270 3.51 13.12 -0.66
CA ASN A 270 2.81 14.36 -1.03
C ASN A 270 1.29 14.27 -0.80
N ILE A 271 0.89 13.74 0.37
CA ILE A 271 -0.51 13.62 0.75
C ILE A 271 -1.16 15.01 0.93
N ILE A 272 -2.49 15.03 1.00
CA ILE A 272 -3.25 16.29 1.07
C ILE A 272 -2.79 17.22 2.21
N PHE A 273 -2.48 16.65 3.38
CA PHE A 273 -2.04 17.42 4.56
C PHE A 273 -0.70 18.13 4.34
N SER A 274 0.21 17.54 3.55
CA SER A 274 1.51 18.13 3.23
C SER A 274 1.41 19.46 2.47
N ARG A 275 0.28 19.68 1.79
CA ARG A 275 0.01 20.88 0.99
C ARG A 275 -0.64 22.00 1.79
N MET A 276 -1.15 21.70 2.98
CA MET A 276 -1.81 22.70 3.83
C MET A 276 -0.80 23.78 4.26
N SER A 277 -1.22 25.04 4.29
CA SER A 277 -0.35 26.19 4.54
C SER A 277 0.40 26.14 5.87
N HIS A 278 -0.20 25.55 6.90
CA HIS A 278 0.41 25.38 8.22
C HIS A 278 1.46 24.28 8.26
N MET A 279 1.26 23.19 7.51
CA MET A 279 2.20 22.08 7.44
C MET A 279 3.29 22.34 6.39
N SER A 280 2.87 22.68 5.18
CA SER A 280 3.76 23.06 4.07
C SER A 280 5.02 22.19 3.96
N LEU A 281 4.83 20.85 4.05
CA LEU A 281 5.88 19.86 4.16
C LEU A 281 6.62 19.67 2.83
N THR A 282 7.95 19.79 2.87
CA THR A 282 8.84 19.33 1.79
C THR A 282 8.76 17.81 1.70
N THR A 283 8.47 17.28 0.52
CA THR A 283 8.16 15.85 0.34
C THR A 283 8.50 15.37 -1.06
N ILE A 284 8.41 14.06 -1.29
CA ILE A 284 8.54 13.46 -2.61
C ILE A 284 7.16 13.16 -3.17
N GLU A 285 6.87 13.66 -4.37
CA GLU A 285 5.72 13.30 -5.19
C GLU A 285 6.06 12.08 -6.05
N HIS A 286 5.24 11.06 -6.01
CA HIS A 286 5.35 9.88 -6.87
C HIS A 286 4.01 9.47 -7.49
N PHE A 287 3.13 10.44 -7.66
CA PHE A 287 1.90 10.36 -8.45
C PHE A 287 0.89 9.31 -7.97
N VAL A 288 0.64 9.27 -6.67
CA VAL A 288 -0.19 8.26 -6.01
C VAL A 288 -1.57 8.07 -6.68
N PRO A 289 -2.38 9.12 -6.94
CA PRO A 289 -3.68 8.94 -7.60
C PRO A 289 -3.56 8.36 -9.03
N LEU A 290 -2.52 8.75 -9.78
CA LEU A 290 -2.30 8.23 -11.14
C LEU A 290 -1.96 6.75 -11.12
N LYS A 291 -1.19 6.27 -10.15
CA LYS A 291 -0.91 4.84 -9.97
C LYS A 291 -2.20 4.04 -9.77
N GLY A 292 -3.14 4.57 -8.98
CA GLY A 292 -4.44 3.95 -8.79
C GLY A 292 -5.25 3.89 -10.10
N ARG A 293 -5.25 4.98 -10.87
CA ARG A 293 -5.91 5.03 -12.19
C ARG A 293 -5.32 4.01 -13.15
N ASP A 294 -4.00 4.01 -13.32
CA ASP A 294 -3.32 3.10 -14.26
C ASP A 294 -3.49 1.64 -13.87
N ALA A 295 -3.48 1.31 -12.57
CA ALA A 295 -3.77 -0.03 -12.10
C ALA A 295 -5.16 -0.50 -12.56
N CYS A 296 -6.18 0.35 -12.41
CA CYS A 296 -7.52 0.04 -12.85
C CYS A 296 -7.63 0.00 -14.38
N ASP A 297 -6.98 0.90 -15.09
CA ASP A 297 -6.96 0.91 -16.56
C ASP A 297 -6.31 -0.37 -17.13
N ILE A 298 -5.24 -0.88 -16.54
CA ILE A 298 -4.66 -2.18 -16.92
C ILE A 298 -5.68 -3.30 -16.74
N ILE A 299 -6.37 -3.34 -15.59
CA ILE A 299 -7.44 -4.33 -15.35
C ILE A 299 -8.52 -4.24 -16.43
N MET A 300 -8.99 -3.02 -16.74
CA MET A 300 -10.04 -2.83 -17.76
C MET A 300 -9.60 -3.30 -19.14
N ARG A 301 -8.39 -2.96 -19.58
CA ARG A 301 -7.83 -3.44 -20.85
C ARG A 301 -7.77 -4.95 -20.94
N LYS A 302 -7.36 -5.63 -19.85
CA LYS A 302 -7.31 -7.09 -19.82
C LYS A 302 -8.70 -7.73 -19.85
N ILE A 303 -9.67 -7.15 -19.17
CA ILE A 303 -11.07 -7.60 -19.24
C ILE A 303 -11.60 -7.44 -20.66
N GLU A 304 -11.41 -6.28 -21.29
CA GLU A 304 -11.84 -6.00 -22.66
C GLU A 304 -11.18 -6.94 -23.67
N SER A 305 -9.87 -7.18 -23.54
CA SER A 305 -9.13 -8.12 -24.40
C SER A 305 -9.63 -9.56 -24.27
N ALA A 306 -9.96 -10.01 -23.05
CA ALA A 306 -10.51 -11.35 -22.82
C ALA A 306 -11.91 -11.56 -23.42
N HIS A 307 -12.65 -10.49 -23.70
CA HIS A 307 -13.95 -10.53 -24.33
C HIS A 307 -13.89 -10.34 -25.89
N SER A 308 -12.71 -10.04 -26.43
CA SER A 308 -12.51 -9.86 -27.87
C SER A 308 -12.62 -11.20 -28.61
N ALA A 309 -13.20 -11.17 -29.79
CA ALA A 309 -13.29 -12.33 -30.68
C ALA A 309 -11.90 -12.89 -31.12
N TYR A 310 -10.85 -12.10 -30.93
CA TYR A 310 -9.45 -12.46 -31.24
C TYR A 310 -8.63 -12.85 -30.01
N SER A 311 -9.27 -13.13 -28.88
CA SER A 311 -8.56 -13.38 -27.61
C SER A 311 -7.58 -14.56 -27.66
N GLU A 312 -7.87 -15.60 -28.44
CA GLU A 312 -7.02 -16.79 -28.58
C GLU A 312 -5.74 -16.55 -29.39
N THR A 313 -5.71 -15.50 -30.22
CA THR A 313 -4.56 -15.18 -31.10
C THR A 313 -3.71 -14.00 -30.57
N GLN A 314 -4.16 -13.29 -29.53
CA GLN A 314 -3.42 -12.17 -29.01
C GLN A 314 -2.34 -12.64 -27.99
N PRO A 315 -1.12 -12.09 -28.07
CA PRO A 315 -0.08 -12.41 -27.10
C PRO A 315 -0.48 -11.91 -25.71
N THR A 316 -0.20 -12.72 -24.70
CA THR A 316 -0.34 -12.29 -23.29
C THR A 316 0.71 -11.23 -23.00
N SER A 317 0.30 -9.99 -22.76
CA SER A 317 1.19 -8.90 -22.38
C SER A 317 1.21 -8.71 -20.86
N ILE A 318 2.39 -8.38 -20.33
CA ILE A 318 2.59 -7.95 -18.94
C ILE A 318 2.94 -6.48 -18.97
N TYR A 319 2.22 -5.67 -18.21
CA TYR A 319 2.42 -4.22 -18.10
C TYR A 319 3.31 -3.90 -16.90
N HIS A 320 4.37 -3.13 -17.14
CA HIS A 320 5.20 -2.56 -16.11
C HIS A 320 5.24 -1.05 -16.31
N ILE A 321 4.63 -0.30 -15.39
CA ILE A 321 4.67 1.16 -15.38
C ILE A 321 5.56 1.59 -14.22
N GLU A 322 6.47 2.51 -14.46
CA GLU A 322 7.31 3.12 -13.44
C GLU A 322 7.17 4.64 -13.48
N TYR A 323 6.92 5.23 -12.33
CA TYR A 323 6.83 6.67 -12.16
C TYR A 323 8.15 7.25 -11.67
N GLU A 324 8.59 8.31 -12.32
CA GLU A 324 9.76 9.09 -11.93
C GLU A 324 9.39 9.98 -10.74
N PRO A 325 9.96 9.77 -9.54
CA PRO A 325 9.64 10.59 -8.37
C PRO A 325 10.17 12.01 -8.52
N LYS A 326 9.49 12.99 -7.91
CA LYS A 326 9.85 14.41 -7.93
C LYS A 326 9.92 14.98 -6.52
N LEU A 327 10.95 15.74 -6.24
CA LEU A 327 11.03 16.54 -5.02
C LEU A 327 10.09 17.74 -5.10
N ILE A 328 9.29 17.94 -4.06
CA ILE A 328 8.43 19.10 -3.88
C ILE A 328 8.93 19.88 -2.67
N VAL A 329 9.69 20.92 -2.92
CA VAL A 329 10.24 21.80 -1.88
C VAL A 329 9.15 22.72 -1.35
N ARG A 330 9.01 22.78 -0.01
CA ARG A 330 8.11 23.65 0.71
C ARG A 330 8.82 24.31 1.89
N LYS A 331 8.10 24.56 3.01
CA LYS A 331 8.58 25.39 4.11
C LYS A 331 9.31 24.62 5.23
N THR A 332 9.34 23.30 5.21
CA THR A 332 9.93 22.50 6.30
C THR A 332 11.40 22.15 6.11
N THR A 333 12.02 22.57 5.01
CA THR A 333 13.47 22.45 4.80
C THR A 333 14.09 23.82 4.53
N GLY A 334 15.29 24.04 5.03
CA GLY A 334 16.09 25.26 4.85
C GLY A 334 17.58 24.94 4.96
N TYR A 335 18.43 25.92 4.84
CA TYR A 335 19.88 25.72 5.01
C TYR A 335 20.22 25.24 6.41
N ALA A 336 21.20 24.34 6.49
CA ALA A 336 21.72 23.85 7.77
C ALA A 336 22.25 25.02 8.61
N ARG A 337 21.83 25.06 9.89
CA ARG A 337 22.34 26.07 10.81
C ARG A 337 23.85 25.93 10.93
N GLN A 338 24.59 27.01 10.75
CA GLN A 338 26.00 27.07 11.09
C GLN A 338 26.12 27.07 12.61
N LYS A 339 26.89 26.13 13.18
CA LYS A 339 27.27 26.24 14.58
C LYS A 339 28.12 27.50 14.73
N LYS A 340 27.63 28.44 15.55
CA LYS A 340 28.48 29.53 16.04
C LYS A 340 29.55 28.98 16.97
#